data_03278ac05f4094404f8986cb540249b8
#
_entry.id   03278ac05f4094404f8986cb540249b8
#
_cell.length_a   1.000
_cell.length_b   1.000
_cell.length_c   1.000
_cell.angle_alpha   90.00
_cell.angle_beta   90.00
_cell.angle_gamma   90.00
#
_symmetry.space_group_name_H-M   'P 1'
#
loop_
_entity.id
_entity.type
_entity.pdbx_description
1 polymer ?
#
loop_
_entity_poly.entity_id
_entity_poly.type
_entity_poly.pdbx_seq_one_letter_code
_entity_poly.pdbx_strand_id
1 'polypeptide(L)'
;IESGDEETLREGRVVVSTPEKLDFALRNDPSLIDDVGLIVLDEGHMLGPNEREVRYEALVQRLVRRADAAERRIVCLSALFPTPEEMSDLVAWLRADEPGDPIHSTWRPTRQRFGVLCWNPSASAARLDVKVEEESPFVTRFVDQRTPPVGSRRRREFPASAGPNAKNELTLAAAWRFVEQKKEVLVYCALRSSVETLGRLALKCIEHEVLSPLKTANQRVRDVMAVGAEWLGEDHPAVACLAHGVALHHGGLPRPFL
;
A
#
# COMPACT_ATOMS: atom_id res chain seq x y z
N ILE A 1 -7.34 -10.34 -21.71
CA ILE A 1 -8.57 -11.08 -21.38
C ILE A 1 -8.39 -12.43 -22.03
N GLU A 2 -8.39 -13.49 -21.25
CA GLU A 2 -8.42 -14.86 -21.75
C GLU A 2 -9.84 -15.18 -22.24
N SER A 3 -10.00 -16.08 -23.18
CA SER A 3 -11.30 -16.42 -23.80
C SER A 3 -12.41 -16.88 -22.82
N GLY A 4 -12.09 -17.16 -21.56
CA GLY A 4 -13.05 -17.47 -20.50
C GLY A 4 -13.56 -16.27 -19.71
N ASP A 5 -12.95 -15.10 -19.85
CA ASP A 5 -13.33 -13.90 -19.07
C ASP A 5 -14.69 -13.33 -19.52
N GLU A 6 -15.03 -13.44 -20.81
CA GLU A 6 -16.31 -12.92 -21.36
C GLU A 6 -17.49 -13.79 -20.93
N GLU A 7 -17.33 -15.12 -20.90
CA GLU A 7 -18.36 -16.06 -20.42
C GLU A 7 -18.62 -15.86 -18.93
N THR A 8 -17.55 -15.68 -18.15
CA THR A 8 -17.65 -15.37 -16.70
C THR A 8 -18.38 -14.04 -16.44
N LEU A 9 -18.19 -13.03 -17.31
CA LEU A 9 -18.89 -11.75 -17.23
C LEU A 9 -20.40 -11.90 -17.48
N ARG A 10 -20.79 -12.78 -18.40
CA ARG A 10 -22.21 -13.03 -18.75
C ARG A 10 -22.94 -13.91 -17.73
N GLU A 11 -22.27 -14.90 -17.16
CA GLU A 11 -22.88 -15.88 -16.24
C GLU A 11 -22.77 -15.50 -14.77
N GLY A 12 -21.83 -14.62 -14.42
CA GLY A 12 -21.56 -14.23 -13.05
C GLY A 12 -22.63 -13.30 -12.48
N ARG A 13 -23.21 -13.66 -11.32
CA ARG A 13 -24.11 -12.77 -10.56
C ARG A 13 -23.41 -11.56 -9.98
N VAL A 14 -22.12 -11.71 -9.66
CA VAL A 14 -21.22 -10.67 -9.18
C VAL A 14 -19.89 -10.82 -9.93
N VAL A 15 -19.48 -9.77 -10.59
CA VAL A 15 -18.21 -9.73 -11.32
C VAL A 15 -17.31 -8.67 -10.69
N VAL A 16 -16.08 -9.06 -10.36
CA VAL A 16 -15.04 -8.15 -9.89
C VAL A 16 -13.97 -8.03 -10.97
N SER A 17 -13.70 -6.82 -11.43
CA SER A 17 -12.75 -6.56 -12.49
C SER A 17 -11.91 -5.32 -12.21
N THR A 18 -10.70 -5.27 -12.77
CA THR A 18 -9.96 -4.00 -12.80
C THR A 18 -10.57 -3.07 -13.86
N PRO A 19 -10.44 -1.74 -13.69
CA PRO A 19 -10.95 -0.77 -14.67
C PRO A 19 -10.43 -1.04 -16.08
N GLU A 20 -9.15 -1.42 -16.21
CA GLU A 20 -8.53 -1.68 -17.51
C GLU A 20 -9.13 -2.89 -18.22
N LYS A 21 -9.43 -3.96 -17.47
CA LYS A 21 -10.08 -5.15 -18.03
C LYS A 21 -11.51 -4.86 -18.44
N LEU A 22 -12.27 -4.16 -17.61
CA LEU A 22 -13.64 -3.78 -17.94
C LEU A 22 -13.69 -2.86 -19.15
N ASP A 23 -12.83 -1.84 -19.22
CA ASP A 23 -12.76 -0.93 -20.36
C ASP A 23 -12.45 -1.67 -21.69
N PHE A 24 -11.51 -2.61 -21.63
CA PHE A 24 -11.20 -3.45 -22.79
C PHE A 24 -12.40 -4.31 -23.21
N ALA A 25 -13.06 -4.98 -22.25
CA ALA A 25 -14.22 -5.82 -22.54
C ALA A 25 -15.36 -5.01 -23.16
N LEU A 26 -15.68 -3.83 -22.63
CA LEU A 26 -16.74 -2.95 -23.11
C LEU A 26 -16.44 -2.30 -24.48
N ARG A 27 -15.19 -2.18 -24.85
CA ARG A 27 -14.81 -1.74 -26.20
C ARG A 27 -15.09 -2.83 -27.25
N ASN A 28 -14.90 -4.08 -26.87
CA ASN A 28 -15.13 -5.24 -27.76
C ASN A 28 -16.61 -5.60 -27.80
N ASP A 29 -17.27 -5.62 -26.68
CA ASP A 29 -18.70 -5.93 -26.56
C ASP A 29 -19.38 -5.02 -25.54
N PRO A 30 -20.00 -3.91 -25.97
CA PRO A 30 -20.72 -3.01 -25.09
C PRO A 30 -21.93 -3.64 -24.40
N SER A 31 -22.46 -4.75 -24.89
CA SER A 31 -23.65 -5.42 -24.34
C SER A 31 -23.37 -6.22 -23.06
N LEU A 32 -22.11 -6.41 -22.70
CA LEU A 32 -21.70 -7.17 -21.49
C LEU A 32 -22.28 -6.64 -20.17
N ILE A 33 -22.77 -5.41 -20.16
CA ILE A 33 -23.36 -4.82 -18.95
C ILE A 33 -24.86 -4.50 -19.10
N ASP A 34 -25.51 -4.98 -20.17
CA ASP A 34 -26.93 -4.66 -20.38
C ASP A 34 -27.82 -5.18 -19.24
N ASP A 35 -27.49 -6.35 -18.69
CA ASP A 35 -28.21 -6.94 -17.56
C ASP A 35 -27.66 -6.53 -16.18
N VAL A 36 -26.69 -5.61 -16.12
CA VAL A 36 -26.06 -5.16 -14.86
C VAL A 36 -26.85 -4.03 -14.24
N GLY A 37 -27.54 -4.26 -13.13
CA GLY A 37 -28.31 -3.26 -12.40
C GLY A 37 -27.51 -2.39 -11.42
N LEU A 38 -26.33 -2.83 -11.01
CA LEU A 38 -25.46 -2.12 -10.07
C LEU A 38 -24.00 -2.17 -10.49
N ILE A 39 -23.37 -1.02 -10.57
CA ILE A 39 -21.93 -0.88 -10.78
C ILE A 39 -21.33 -0.20 -9.56
N VAL A 40 -20.32 -0.82 -8.95
CA VAL A 40 -19.56 -0.24 -7.84
C VAL A 40 -18.16 0.12 -8.32
N LEU A 41 -17.84 1.40 -8.26
CA LEU A 41 -16.54 1.95 -8.58
C LEU A 41 -15.77 2.13 -7.27
N ASP A 42 -14.93 1.18 -6.92
CA ASP A 42 -14.02 1.29 -5.78
C ASP A 42 -12.85 2.20 -6.13
N GLU A 43 -12.32 2.92 -5.13
CA GLU A 43 -11.29 3.94 -5.31
C GLU A 43 -11.67 5.00 -6.38
N GLY A 44 -12.92 5.44 -6.34
CA GLY A 44 -13.48 6.37 -7.32
C GLY A 44 -12.78 7.72 -7.46
N HIS A 45 -11.83 8.01 -6.58
CA HIS A 45 -10.95 9.17 -6.64
C HIS A 45 -9.78 9.03 -7.62
N MET A 46 -9.63 7.91 -8.32
CA MET A 46 -8.55 7.70 -9.31
C MET A 46 -8.76 8.55 -10.57
N LEU A 47 -8.94 9.85 -10.41
CA LEU A 47 -9.04 10.86 -11.46
C LEU A 47 -7.78 11.71 -11.43
N GLY A 48 -7.21 12.01 -12.59
CA GLY A 48 -5.99 12.81 -12.66
C GLY A 48 -5.31 12.79 -14.03
N PRO A 49 -4.14 13.43 -14.16
CA PRO A 49 -3.49 13.64 -15.45
C PRO A 49 -2.66 12.44 -15.94
N ASN A 50 -2.48 11.39 -15.14
CA ASN A 50 -1.71 10.24 -15.56
C ASN A 50 -2.50 9.35 -16.55
N GLU A 51 -1.83 8.64 -17.44
CA GLU A 51 -2.46 7.80 -18.46
C GLU A 51 -3.50 6.83 -17.88
N ARG A 52 -3.22 6.20 -16.75
CA ARG A 52 -4.14 5.29 -16.08
C ARG A 52 -5.39 5.99 -15.58
N GLU A 53 -5.24 7.16 -14.99
CA GLU A 53 -6.30 8.00 -14.45
C GLU A 53 -7.21 8.53 -15.56
N VAL A 54 -6.63 9.02 -16.67
CA VAL A 54 -7.38 9.45 -17.86
C VAL A 54 -8.17 8.28 -18.47
N ARG A 55 -7.60 7.08 -18.52
CA ARG A 55 -8.32 5.89 -19.00
C ARG A 55 -9.48 5.51 -18.09
N TYR A 56 -9.28 5.63 -16.77
CA TYR A 56 -10.32 5.40 -15.78
C TYR A 56 -11.47 6.41 -15.93
N GLU A 57 -11.14 7.69 -16.07
CA GLU A 57 -12.12 8.76 -16.34
C GLU A 57 -12.94 8.45 -17.60
N ALA A 58 -12.29 8.08 -18.70
CA ALA A 58 -12.96 7.71 -19.94
C ALA A 58 -13.91 6.51 -19.77
N LEU A 59 -13.51 5.50 -18.98
CA LEU A 59 -14.39 4.38 -18.62
C LEU A 59 -15.61 4.85 -17.86
N VAL A 60 -15.42 5.64 -16.79
CA VAL A 60 -16.53 6.16 -15.98
C VAL A 60 -17.49 6.98 -16.84
N GLN A 61 -16.99 7.89 -17.69
CA GLN A 61 -17.80 8.66 -18.61
C GLN A 61 -18.60 7.77 -19.57
N ARG A 62 -18.00 6.70 -20.06
CA ARG A 62 -18.71 5.71 -20.90
C ARG A 62 -19.85 5.04 -20.16
N LEU A 63 -19.68 4.72 -18.88
CA LEU A 63 -20.71 4.08 -18.06
C LEU A 63 -21.85 5.04 -17.73
N VAL A 64 -21.55 6.27 -17.31
CA VAL A 64 -22.58 7.25 -16.88
C VAL A 64 -23.31 7.88 -18.06
N ARG A 65 -22.75 7.88 -19.26
CA ARG A 65 -23.34 8.48 -20.47
C ARG A 65 -23.94 7.47 -21.45
N ARG A 66 -24.05 6.21 -21.08
CA ARG A 66 -24.81 5.24 -21.87
C ARG A 66 -26.29 5.63 -21.93
N ALA A 67 -26.94 5.29 -23.04
CA ALA A 67 -28.38 5.56 -23.23
C ALA A 67 -29.26 4.89 -22.17
N ASP A 68 -28.82 3.75 -21.64
CA ASP A 68 -29.47 2.95 -20.60
C ASP A 68 -28.90 3.20 -19.18
N ALA A 69 -28.12 4.25 -18.99
CA ALA A 69 -27.50 4.53 -17.68
C ALA A 69 -28.53 4.76 -16.56
N ALA A 70 -29.71 5.28 -16.91
CA ALA A 70 -30.80 5.50 -15.94
C ALA A 70 -31.38 4.20 -15.37
N GLU A 71 -31.17 3.07 -16.02
CA GLU A 71 -31.63 1.75 -15.58
C GLU A 71 -30.68 1.13 -14.54
N ARG A 72 -29.52 1.74 -14.32
CA ARG A 72 -28.46 1.26 -13.43
C ARG A 72 -28.23 2.19 -12.27
N ARG A 73 -27.80 1.59 -11.17
CA ARG A 73 -27.20 2.34 -10.06
C ARG A 73 -25.70 2.30 -10.17
N ILE A 74 -25.08 3.48 -10.10
CA ILE A 74 -23.61 3.61 -10.03
C ILE A 74 -23.29 4.13 -8.63
N VAL A 75 -22.48 3.36 -7.89
CA VAL A 75 -21.97 3.71 -6.56
C VAL A 75 -20.48 3.94 -6.66
N CYS A 76 -20.05 5.12 -6.30
CA CYS A 76 -18.63 5.47 -6.24
C CYS A 76 -18.17 5.50 -4.79
N LEU A 77 -17.19 4.69 -4.45
CA LEU A 77 -16.59 4.59 -3.12
C LEU A 77 -15.22 5.27 -3.12
N SER A 78 -14.95 6.07 -2.10
CA SER A 78 -13.65 6.68 -1.93
C SER A 78 -13.34 6.94 -0.46
N ALA A 79 -12.07 6.78 -0.09
CA ALA A 79 -11.55 7.08 1.24
C ALA A 79 -10.71 8.36 1.29
N LEU A 80 -10.45 9.02 0.14
CA LEU A 80 -9.39 10.02 0.02
C LEU A 80 -9.85 11.45 -0.30
N PHE A 81 -11.15 11.75 -0.29
CA PHE A 81 -11.54 13.15 -0.51
C PHE A 81 -11.29 13.98 0.74
N PRO A 82 -10.34 14.93 0.69
CA PRO A 82 -9.96 15.70 1.86
C PRO A 82 -10.95 16.80 2.21
N THR A 83 -11.73 17.29 1.24
CA THR A 83 -12.69 18.37 1.47
C THR A 83 -14.09 18.04 0.97
N PRO A 84 -15.16 18.60 1.60
CA PRO A 84 -16.53 18.46 1.11
C PRO A 84 -16.73 19.04 -0.30
N GLU A 85 -16.00 20.11 -0.65
CA GLU A 85 -16.07 20.77 -1.94
C GLU A 85 -15.60 19.84 -3.06
N GLU A 86 -14.43 19.20 -2.92
CA GLU A 86 -13.92 18.24 -3.90
C GLU A 86 -14.87 17.05 -4.09
N MET A 87 -15.54 16.64 -3.02
CA MET A 87 -16.53 15.57 -3.08
C MET A 87 -17.79 16.01 -3.84
N SER A 88 -18.22 17.25 -3.65
CA SER A 88 -19.37 17.84 -4.36
C SER A 88 -19.09 17.98 -5.86
N ASP A 89 -17.87 18.38 -6.24
CA ASP A 89 -17.45 18.47 -7.63
C ASP A 89 -17.47 17.09 -8.31
N LEU A 90 -17.00 16.05 -7.62
CA LEU A 90 -17.07 14.67 -8.15
C LEU A 90 -18.53 14.21 -8.33
N VAL A 91 -19.40 14.52 -7.37
CA VAL A 91 -20.84 14.18 -7.46
C VAL A 91 -21.48 14.88 -8.66
N ALA A 92 -21.26 16.18 -8.82
CA ALA A 92 -21.75 16.95 -9.96
C ALA A 92 -21.28 16.34 -11.29
N TRP A 93 -19.99 16.04 -11.39
CA TRP A 93 -19.42 15.43 -12.59
C TRP A 93 -20.00 14.03 -12.92
N LEU A 94 -20.24 13.19 -11.89
CA LEU A 94 -20.86 11.87 -12.08
C LEU A 94 -22.33 11.98 -12.49
N ARG A 95 -23.02 13.03 -12.09
CA ARG A 95 -24.45 13.28 -12.35
C ARG A 95 -24.71 14.19 -13.56
N ALA A 96 -23.71 14.48 -14.37
CA ALA A 96 -23.79 15.41 -15.50
C ALA A 96 -24.33 16.79 -15.10
N ASP A 97 -23.78 17.34 -14.02
CA ASP A 97 -24.10 18.63 -13.39
C ASP A 97 -25.50 18.69 -12.72
N GLU A 98 -26.17 17.55 -12.58
CA GLU A 98 -27.40 17.47 -11.80
C GLU A 98 -27.11 17.52 -10.29
N PRO A 99 -27.98 18.17 -9.49
CA PRO A 99 -27.79 18.27 -8.04
C PRO A 99 -27.69 16.90 -7.34
N GLY A 100 -26.86 16.81 -6.33
CA GLY A 100 -26.72 15.61 -5.50
C GLY A 100 -25.75 15.83 -4.36
N ASP A 101 -26.00 15.14 -3.26
CA ASP A 101 -25.14 15.20 -2.08
C ASP A 101 -24.33 13.93 -1.91
N PRO A 102 -23.03 14.04 -1.58
CA PRO A 102 -22.23 12.88 -1.22
C PRO A 102 -22.65 12.30 0.12
N ILE A 103 -22.65 10.99 0.25
CA ILE A 103 -22.80 10.34 1.55
C ILE A 103 -21.44 10.32 2.21
N HIS A 104 -21.26 11.16 3.22
CA HIS A 104 -20.01 11.27 3.97
C HIS A 104 -20.17 10.75 5.39
N SER A 105 -19.18 9.99 5.87
CA SER A 105 -19.11 9.54 7.25
C SER A 105 -17.73 9.80 7.82
N THR A 106 -17.67 10.41 8.98
CA THR A 106 -16.43 10.58 9.77
C THR A 106 -16.13 9.35 10.61
N TRP A 107 -17.04 8.37 10.65
CA TRP A 107 -16.79 7.14 11.38
C TRP A 107 -15.60 6.36 10.80
N ARG A 108 -14.74 5.91 11.68
CA ARG A 108 -13.59 5.04 11.34
C ARG A 108 -13.64 3.80 12.24
N PRO A 109 -13.47 2.59 11.70
CA PRO A 109 -13.45 1.35 12.48
C PRO A 109 -12.21 1.26 13.40
N THR A 110 -11.16 2.00 13.06
CA THR A 110 -9.89 1.99 13.80
C THR A 110 -9.50 3.42 14.17
N ARG A 111 -8.89 3.58 15.34
CA ARG A 111 -8.28 4.86 15.72
C ARG A 111 -7.02 5.08 14.91
N GLN A 112 -6.96 6.17 14.17
CA GLN A 112 -5.77 6.61 13.45
C GLN A 112 -5.04 7.68 14.27
N ARG A 113 -3.72 7.56 14.31
CA ARG A 113 -2.85 8.58 14.87
C ARG A 113 -1.71 8.82 13.90
N PHE A 114 -1.41 10.07 13.66
CA PHE A 114 -0.28 10.46 12.82
C PHE A 114 0.90 10.79 13.70
N GLY A 115 2.09 10.35 13.30
CA GLY A 115 3.32 10.66 14.01
C GLY A 115 4.44 10.99 13.04
N VAL A 116 5.33 11.87 13.47
CA VAL A 116 6.54 12.23 12.74
C VAL A 116 7.75 11.84 13.57
N LEU A 117 8.65 11.09 12.97
CA LEU A 117 9.90 10.70 13.60
C LEU A 117 10.99 11.71 13.22
N CYS A 118 11.45 12.48 14.21
CA CYS A 118 12.43 13.55 14.05
C CYS A 118 13.77 13.13 14.65
N TRP A 119 14.83 13.05 13.83
CA TRP A 119 16.17 12.79 14.30
C TRP A 119 16.76 14.04 14.95
N ASN A 120 17.32 13.87 16.16
CA ASN A 120 18.07 14.91 16.87
C ASN A 120 19.56 14.51 16.97
N PRO A 121 20.45 15.11 16.17
CA PRO A 121 21.87 14.77 16.20
C PRO A 121 22.53 15.00 17.56
N SER A 122 22.15 16.08 18.26
CA SER A 122 22.74 16.42 19.56
C SER A 122 22.37 15.42 20.66
N ALA A 123 21.21 14.78 20.54
CA ALA A 123 20.76 13.75 21.48
C ALA A 123 21.14 12.33 21.02
N SER A 124 21.68 12.17 19.81
CA SER A 124 21.91 10.86 19.16
C SER A 124 20.68 9.94 19.24
N ALA A 125 19.51 10.51 19.03
CA ALA A 125 18.23 9.83 19.16
C ALA A 125 17.15 10.46 18.28
N ALA A 126 16.11 9.70 17.95
CA ALA A 126 14.92 10.22 17.32
C ALA A 126 13.77 10.38 18.33
N ARG A 127 13.05 11.47 18.20
CA ARG A 127 11.80 11.76 18.88
C ARG A 127 10.63 11.40 17.97
N LEU A 128 9.61 10.77 18.54
CA LEU A 128 8.33 10.56 17.86
C LEU A 128 7.33 11.60 18.35
N ASP A 129 6.96 12.52 17.49
CA ASP A 129 5.89 13.48 17.70
C ASP A 129 4.58 12.89 17.19
N VAL A 130 3.54 12.84 18.02
CA VAL A 130 2.24 12.25 17.65
C VAL A 130 1.21 13.37 17.62
N LYS A 131 0.47 13.47 16.53
CA LYS A 131 -0.64 14.41 16.39
C LYS A 131 -1.93 13.75 16.86
N VAL A 132 -2.56 14.29 17.90
CA VAL A 132 -3.85 13.86 18.45
C VAL A 132 -4.69 15.10 18.67
N GLU A 133 -5.65 15.36 17.78
CA GLU A 133 -6.54 16.52 17.85
C GLU A 133 -5.79 17.83 18.10
N GLU A 134 -6.02 18.48 19.24
CA GLU A 134 -5.34 19.73 19.62
C GLU A 134 -4.01 19.50 20.38
N GLU A 135 -3.75 18.27 20.83
CA GLU A 135 -2.55 17.92 21.55
C GLU A 135 -1.48 17.36 20.62
N SER A 136 -0.22 17.64 20.97
CA SER A 136 0.94 17.09 20.26
C SER A 136 1.86 16.35 21.23
N PRO A 137 1.40 15.22 21.79
CA PRO A 137 2.23 14.42 22.67
C PRO A 137 3.45 13.88 21.93
N PHE A 138 4.56 13.69 22.63
CA PHE A 138 5.78 13.18 22.03
C PHE A 138 6.44 12.13 22.91
N VAL A 139 7.19 11.24 22.27
CA VAL A 139 8.05 10.27 22.95
C VAL A 139 9.50 10.64 22.68
N THR A 140 10.19 11.10 23.71
CA THR A 140 11.63 11.37 23.62
C THR A 140 12.39 10.05 23.45
N ARG A 141 13.47 10.08 22.67
CA ARG A 141 14.34 8.91 22.49
C ARG A 141 13.57 7.65 22.05
N PHE A 142 12.61 7.83 21.16
CA PHE A 142 11.86 6.70 20.61
C PHE A 142 12.77 5.70 19.89
N VAL A 143 13.79 6.19 19.21
CA VAL A 143 14.90 5.40 18.66
C VAL A 143 16.20 5.99 19.17
N ASP A 144 16.98 5.20 19.87
CA ASP A 144 18.33 5.56 20.27
C ASP A 144 19.36 5.08 19.28
N GLN A 145 20.39 5.89 19.06
CA GLN A 145 21.59 5.44 18.35
C GLN A 145 22.34 4.42 19.20
N ARG A 146 22.73 3.32 18.59
CA ARG A 146 23.43 2.22 19.24
C ARG A 146 24.81 2.02 18.62
N THR A 147 25.79 1.76 19.45
CA THR A 147 27.09 1.26 18.99
C THR A 147 26.94 -0.21 18.59
N PRO A 148 27.44 -0.62 17.42
CA PRO A 148 27.43 -2.02 17.05
C PRO A 148 28.17 -2.92 18.06
N PRO A 149 27.76 -4.19 18.20
CA PRO A 149 28.46 -5.13 19.07
C PRO A 149 29.95 -5.26 18.72
N VAL A 150 30.77 -5.58 19.74
CA VAL A 150 32.19 -5.86 19.54
C VAL A 150 32.35 -7.08 18.62
N GLY A 151 33.13 -6.93 17.56
CA GLY A 151 33.28 -7.97 16.55
C GLY A 151 32.33 -7.89 15.35
N SER A 152 31.32 -7.01 15.42
CA SER A 152 30.46 -6.74 14.26
C SER A 152 31.26 -6.23 13.05
N ARG A 153 30.84 -6.62 11.84
CA ARG A 153 31.38 -6.07 10.58
C ARG A 153 31.04 -4.58 10.40
N ARG A 154 30.03 -4.09 11.10
CA ARG A 154 29.64 -2.69 11.10
C ARG A 154 30.53 -1.89 12.05
N ARG A 155 31.15 -0.82 11.52
CA ARG A 155 32.04 0.06 12.32
C ARG A 155 31.39 1.37 12.72
N ARG A 156 30.22 1.69 12.15
CA ARG A 156 29.48 2.93 12.43
C ARG A 156 28.25 2.65 13.26
N GLU A 157 27.85 3.63 14.03
CA GLU A 157 26.62 3.61 14.84
C GLU A 157 25.34 3.31 14.03
N PHE A 158 24.32 2.79 14.70
CA PHE A 158 23.01 2.47 14.10
C PHE A 158 21.86 3.05 14.92
N PRO A 159 20.87 3.73 14.30
CA PRO A 159 20.93 4.22 12.90
C PRO A 159 22.03 5.29 12.75
N ALA A 160 22.54 5.44 11.52
CA ALA A 160 23.51 6.47 11.23
C ALA A 160 22.88 7.87 11.32
N SER A 161 23.58 8.85 11.84
CA SER A 161 23.12 10.24 11.93
C SER A 161 23.06 10.94 10.58
N ALA A 162 23.87 10.51 9.62
CA ALA A 162 23.99 11.08 8.29
C ALA A 162 24.42 10.04 7.25
N GLY A 163 24.32 10.39 5.99
CA GLY A 163 24.69 9.56 4.86
C GLY A 163 23.52 8.96 4.11
N PRO A 164 23.77 8.26 3.00
CA PRO A 164 22.73 7.85 2.03
C PRO A 164 21.69 6.90 2.61
N ASN A 165 22.03 6.13 3.63
CA ASN A 165 21.12 5.16 4.26
C ASN A 165 20.54 5.63 5.59
N ALA A 166 20.87 6.82 6.10
CA ALA A 166 20.49 7.26 7.44
C ALA A 166 18.95 7.24 7.64
N LYS A 167 18.18 7.73 6.65
CA LYS A 167 16.72 7.70 6.69
C LYS A 167 16.16 6.28 6.72
N ASN A 168 16.69 5.40 5.89
CA ASN A 168 16.25 4.01 5.81
C ASN A 168 16.61 3.23 7.08
N GLU A 169 17.80 3.47 7.63
CA GLU A 169 18.20 2.87 8.90
C GLU A 169 17.32 3.34 10.07
N LEU A 170 16.98 4.63 10.09
CA LEU A 170 16.04 5.16 11.09
C LEU A 170 14.64 4.53 10.94
N THR A 171 14.16 4.35 9.71
CA THR A 171 12.90 3.67 9.42
C THR A 171 12.92 2.23 9.94
N LEU A 172 13.98 1.47 9.66
CA LEU A 172 14.15 0.10 10.16
C LEU A 172 14.23 0.06 11.69
N ALA A 173 14.99 0.94 12.31
CA ALA A 173 15.11 1.00 13.77
C ALA A 173 13.75 1.29 14.43
N ALA A 174 12.95 2.20 13.86
CA ALA A 174 11.60 2.48 14.32
C ALA A 174 10.64 1.28 14.12
N ALA A 175 10.71 0.62 12.97
CA ALA A 175 9.92 -0.57 12.69
C ALA A 175 10.21 -1.68 13.71
N TRP A 176 11.48 -1.97 13.96
CA TRP A 176 11.89 -2.97 14.96
C TRP A 176 11.44 -2.59 16.38
N ARG A 177 11.50 -1.31 16.71
CA ARG A 177 11.00 -0.82 18.02
C ARG A 177 9.52 -1.14 18.23
N PHE A 178 8.70 -1.00 17.19
CA PHE A 178 7.29 -1.38 17.24
C PHE A 178 7.10 -2.90 17.30
N VAL A 179 7.84 -3.67 16.53
CA VAL A 179 7.77 -5.14 16.56
C VAL A 179 8.19 -5.69 17.93
N GLU A 180 9.25 -5.14 18.58
CA GLU A 180 9.63 -5.47 19.95
C GLU A 180 8.49 -5.26 20.94
N GLN A 181 7.61 -4.29 20.67
CA GLN A 181 6.38 -4.02 21.42
C GLN A 181 5.20 -4.90 20.99
N LYS A 182 5.43 -5.95 20.19
CA LYS A 182 4.41 -6.87 19.66
C LYS A 182 3.37 -6.17 18.78
N LYS A 183 3.76 -5.15 18.04
CA LYS A 183 2.93 -4.48 17.04
C LYS A 183 3.24 -5.02 15.66
N GLU A 184 2.20 -5.15 14.86
CA GLU A 184 2.35 -5.39 13.42
C GLU A 184 2.79 -4.09 12.75
N VAL A 185 3.74 -4.21 11.82
CA VAL A 185 4.36 -3.05 11.17
C VAL A 185 4.32 -3.21 9.66
N LEU A 186 3.76 -2.22 8.99
CA LEU A 186 3.84 -2.08 7.54
C LEU A 186 4.70 -0.86 7.20
N VAL A 187 5.78 -1.07 6.43
CA VAL A 187 6.60 0.02 5.90
C VAL A 187 6.23 0.25 4.44
N TYR A 188 5.58 1.37 4.17
CA TYR A 188 5.23 1.75 2.81
C TYR A 188 6.40 2.45 2.11
N CYS A 189 6.69 2.02 0.88
CA CYS A 189 7.68 2.64 -0.01
C CYS A 189 6.99 3.05 -1.31
N ALA A 190 7.18 4.29 -1.73
CA ALA A 190 6.56 4.81 -2.95
C ALA A 190 7.07 4.14 -4.23
N LEU A 191 8.30 3.63 -4.22
CA LEU A 191 8.93 2.97 -5.36
C LEU A 191 9.23 1.51 -5.05
N ARG A 192 9.01 0.63 -6.04
CA ARG A 192 9.36 -0.79 -5.99
C ARG A 192 10.84 -1.01 -5.64
N SER A 193 11.75 -0.29 -6.28
CA SER A 193 13.18 -0.36 -6.01
C SER A 193 13.55 -0.01 -4.56
N SER A 194 12.76 0.86 -3.93
CA SER A 194 12.95 1.22 -2.52
C SER A 194 12.58 0.08 -1.58
N VAL A 195 11.56 -0.74 -1.92
CA VAL A 195 11.20 -1.94 -1.14
C VAL A 195 12.37 -2.92 -1.10
N GLU A 196 12.93 -3.26 -2.25
CA GLU A 196 14.07 -4.18 -2.31
C GLU A 196 15.33 -3.61 -1.63
N THR A 197 15.58 -2.30 -1.81
CA THR A 197 16.73 -1.62 -1.17
C THR A 197 16.59 -1.67 0.35
N LEU A 198 15.39 -1.43 0.88
CA LEU A 198 15.12 -1.49 2.31
C LEU A 198 15.25 -2.93 2.83
N GLY A 199 14.77 -3.92 2.07
CA GLY A 199 14.94 -5.34 2.40
C GLY A 199 16.40 -5.76 2.48
N ARG A 200 17.22 -5.43 1.48
CA ARG A 200 18.68 -5.70 1.51
C ARG A 200 19.37 -5.00 2.69
N LEU A 201 18.93 -3.78 3.01
CA LEU A 201 19.46 -3.06 4.16
C LEU A 201 19.07 -3.74 5.49
N ALA A 202 17.85 -4.24 5.60
CA ALA A 202 17.39 -4.99 6.78
C ALA A 202 18.23 -6.26 6.98
N LEU A 203 18.45 -7.07 5.92
CA LEU A 203 19.31 -8.25 5.95
C LEU A 203 20.73 -7.89 6.43
N LYS A 204 21.31 -6.85 5.87
CA LYS A 204 22.63 -6.36 6.27
C LYS A 204 22.67 -5.90 7.73
N CYS A 205 21.63 -5.26 8.20
CA CYS A 205 21.53 -4.85 9.61
C CYS A 205 21.40 -6.05 10.57
N ILE A 206 20.72 -7.11 10.15
CA ILE A 206 20.62 -8.37 10.89
C ILE A 206 21.99 -9.08 10.89
N GLU A 207 22.63 -9.22 9.73
CA GLU A 207 23.99 -9.79 9.60
C GLU A 207 25.01 -9.07 10.49
N HIS A 208 24.86 -7.76 10.64
CA HIS A 208 25.72 -6.94 11.47
C HIS A 208 25.28 -6.88 12.96
N GLU A 209 24.28 -7.69 13.33
CA GLU A 209 23.78 -7.79 14.71
C GLU A 209 23.27 -6.48 15.32
N VAL A 210 22.90 -5.50 14.49
CA VAL A 210 22.27 -4.25 14.95
C VAL A 210 20.75 -4.30 14.95
N LEU A 211 20.18 -5.28 14.24
CA LEU A 211 18.77 -5.67 14.33
C LEU A 211 18.68 -7.17 14.61
N SER A 212 17.79 -7.56 15.51
CA SER A 212 17.57 -8.98 15.80
C SER A 212 16.69 -9.59 14.74
N PRO A 213 16.94 -10.85 14.28
CA PRO A 213 16.01 -11.55 13.41
C PRO A 213 14.68 -11.76 14.14
N LEU A 214 13.59 -11.59 13.40
CA LEU A 214 12.25 -11.85 13.92
C LEU A 214 11.98 -13.35 13.80
N LYS A 215 11.43 -13.99 14.85
CA LYS A 215 11.19 -15.43 14.85
C LYS A 215 10.07 -15.80 13.88
N THR A 216 10.35 -16.69 12.95
CA THR A 216 9.38 -17.25 12.01
C THR A 216 9.39 -18.78 12.13
N ALA A 217 8.52 -19.32 12.95
CA ALA A 217 8.38 -20.79 13.10
C ALA A 217 7.17 -21.38 12.35
N ASN A 218 6.65 -20.68 11.35
CA ASN A 218 5.40 -21.05 10.67
C ASN A 218 5.66 -21.90 9.42
N GLN A 219 4.96 -23.04 9.26
CA GLN A 219 5.06 -23.89 8.06
C GLN A 219 4.73 -23.10 6.79
N ARG A 220 3.70 -22.24 6.81
CA ARG A 220 3.32 -21.41 5.67
C ARG A 220 4.45 -20.53 5.16
N VAL A 221 5.25 -19.96 6.05
CA VAL A 221 6.42 -19.15 5.65
C VAL A 221 7.45 -20.02 4.94
N ARG A 222 7.70 -21.24 5.40
CA ARG A 222 8.60 -22.18 4.73
C ARG A 222 8.10 -22.57 3.34
N ASP A 223 6.80 -22.79 3.19
CA ASP A 223 6.18 -23.14 1.91
C ASP A 223 6.31 -21.96 0.92
N VAL A 224 6.03 -20.73 1.36
CA VAL A 224 6.23 -19.52 0.55
C VAL A 224 7.70 -19.31 0.18
N MET A 225 8.63 -19.56 1.11
CA MET A 225 10.06 -19.49 0.82
C MET A 225 10.48 -20.50 -0.24
N ALA A 226 9.95 -21.73 -0.21
CA ALA A 226 10.23 -22.74 -1.23
C ALA A 226 9.75 -22.30 -2.62
N VAL A 227 8.52 -21.79 -2.70
CA VAL A 227 7.99 -21.20 -3.95
C VAL A 227 8.84 -20.02 -4.41
N GLY A 228 9.23 -19.14 -3.48
CA GLY A 228 10.08 -17.99 -3.79
C GLY A 228 11.46 -18.40 -4.32
N ALA A 229 12.08 -19.42 -3.72
CA ALA A 229 13.37 -19.93 -4.15
C ALA A 229 13.31 -20.51 -5.57
N GLU A 230 12.24 -21.21 -5.91
CA GLU A 230 12.00 -21.75 -7.26
C GLU A 230 11.88 -20.65 -8.32
N TRP A 231 11.14 -19.56 -8.03
CA TRP A 231 10.84 -18.50 -9.00
C TRP A 231 11.85 -17.36 -9.05
N LEU A 232 12.49 -17.05 -7.94
CA LEU A 232 13.36 -15.87 -7.77
C LEU A 232 14.81 -16.24 -7.46
N GLY A 233 15.06 -17.47 -7.00
CA GLY A 233 16.34 -17.90 -6.43
C GLY A 233 16.43 -17.66 -4.92
N GLU A 234 17.19 -18.50 -4.22
CA GLU A 234 17.35 -18.45 -2.75
C GLU A 234 17.94 -17.12 -2.25
N ASP A 235 18.86 -16.54 -3.01
CA ASP A 235 19.54 -15.29 -2.67
C ASP A 235 18.70 -14.02 -2.93
N HIS A 236 17.49 -14.19 -3.49
CA HIS A 236 16.66 -13.02 -3.76
C HIS A 236 16.20 -12.35 -2.46
N PRO A 237 16.29 -11.00 -2.34
CA PRO A 237 15.99 -10.29 -1.10
C PRO A 237 14.63 -10.60 -0.51
N ALA A 238 13.61 -10.82 -1.35
CA ALA A 238 12.26 -11.15 -0.89
C ALA A 238 12.22 -12.53 -0.21
N VAL A 239 12.99 -13.51 -0.69
CA VAL A 239 13.10 -14.84 -0.08
C VAL A 239 13.92 -14.79 1.19
N ALA A 240 15.11 -14.20 1.12
CA ALA A 240 16.02 -14.09 2.25
C ALA A 240 15.41 -13.32 3.45
N CYS A 241 14.64 -12.26 3.19
CA CYS A 241 13.96 -11.49 4.23
C CYS A 241 12.91 -12.31 4.98
N LEU A 242 12.19 -13.23 4.30
CA LEU A 242 11.19 -14.10 4.94
C LEU A 242 11.79 -14.99 6.02
N ALA A 243 13.04 -15.48 5.82
CA ALA A 243 13.75 -16.26 6.83
C ALA A 243 13.95 -15.50 8.15
N HIS A 244 13.92 -14.17 8.09
CA HIS A 244 14.08 -13.27 9.24
C HIS A 244 12.77 -12.60 9.68
N GLY A 245 11.60 -13.05 9.17
CA GLY A 245 10.29 -12.52 9.54
C GLY A 245 9.91 -11.20 8.89
N VAL A 246 10.55 -10.87 7.77
CA VAL A 246 10.27 -9.66 6.99
C VAL A 246 9.74 -10.06 5.62
N ALA A 247 8.49 -9.70 5.32
CA ALA A 247 7.91 -9.92 3.99
C ALA A 247 8.09 -8.66 3.13
N LEU A 248 8.56 -8.84 1.89
CA LEU A 248 8.57 -7.80 0.88
C LEU A 248 7.41 -8.01 -0.08
N HIS A 249 6.69 -6.94 -0.41
CA HIS A 249 5.57 -6.99 -1.34
C HIS A 249 5.63 -5.84 -2.35
N HIS A 250 5.58 -6.17 -3.62
CA HIS A 250 5.44 -5.22 -4.73
C HIS A 250 4.99 -5.93 -6.01
N GLY A 251 4.36 -5.21 -6.93
CA GLY A 251 3.77 -5.76 -8.16
C GLY A 251 4.75 -6.37 -9.19
N GLY A 252 6.03 -6.47 -8.87
CA GLY A 252 7.02 -7.16 -9.69
C GLY A 252 7.42 -8.53 -9.18
N LEU A 253 6.87 -8.97 -8.05
CA LEU A 253 7.06 -10.33 -7.55
C LEU A 253 6.12 -11.29 -8.30
N PRO A 254 6.53 -12.55 -8.52
CA PRO A 254 5.69 -13.57 -9.15
C PRO A 254 4.39 -13.79 -8.37
N ARG A 255 3.27 -13.96 -9.07
CA ARG A 255 1.96 -14.22 -8.45
C ARG A 255 1.94 -15.40 -7.48
N PRO A 256 2.60 -16.54 -7.75
CA PRO A 256 2.63 -17.64 -6.80
C PRO A 256 3.33 -17.33 -5.48
N PHE A 257 4.18 -16.29 -5.46
CA PHE A 257 4.92 -15.85 -4.27
C PHE A 257 4.15 -14.76 -3.48
N LEU A 258 3.27 -14.02 -4.14
CA LEU A 258 2.42 -12.98 -3.53
C LEU A 258 1.24 -13.56 -2.77
#